data_41c9b40b6d2d85393705aff86db746b4
#
_entry.id   41c9b40b6d2d85393705aff86db746b4
#
_cell.length_a   1.000
_cell.length_b   1.000
_cell.length_c   1.000
_cell.angle_alpha   90.00
_cell.angle_beta   90.00
_cell.angle_gamma   90.00
#
_symmetry.space_group_name_H-M   'P 1'
#
loop_
_entity.id
_entity.type
_entity.pdbx_description
1 polymer ?
#
loop_
_entity_poly.entity_id
_entity_poly.type
_entity_poly.pdbx_seq_one_letter_code
_entity_poly.pdbx_strand_id
1 'polypeptide(L)'
;MPPRAGGRRDSLLECRKIASLLAGIDAHRVGLGGGGSDIGPAAEAGHVPTMSPVAEGEYFLIHHTPADTVDRIDPMDMARNAAAIAVMAYVIADMPQRLGQ
;
A
#
# COMPACT_ATOMS: atom_id res chain seq x y z
N MET A 1 -21.15 5.03 16.46
CA MET A 1 -21.26 6.07 15.43
C MET A 1 -21.09 5.47 14.05
N PRO A 2 -22.01 5.72 13.13
CA PRO A 2 -21.77 5.28 11.75
C PRO A 2 -20.54 5.98 11.20
N PRO A 3 -19.70 5.28 10.39
CA PRO A 3 -18.55 5.90 9.77
C PRO A 3 -19.00 7.08 8.90
N ARG A 4 -18.33 8.21 9.03
CA ARG A 4 -18.58 9.37 8.17
C ARG A 4 -18.40 8.96 6.71
N ALA A 5 -19.35 9.33 5.87
CA ALA A 5 -19.33 9.01 4.44
C ALA A 5 -18.09 9.54 3.68
N GLY A 6 -17.30 10.42 4.31
CA GLY A 6 -16.09 10.99 3.74
C GLY A 6 -14.79 10.23 4.01
N GLY A 7 -14.75 9.34 5.01
CA GLY A 7 -13.48 8.78 5.53
C GLY A 7 -12.62 8.07 4.49
N ARG A 8 -13.22 7.34 3.55
CA ARG A 8 -12.47 6.62 2.50
C ARG A 8 -11.86 7.55 1.47
N ARG A 9 -12.59 8.60 1.07
CA ARG A 9 -12.09 9.61 0.13
C ARG A 9 -10.99 10.45 0.77
N ASP A 10 -11.16 10.82 2.02
CA ASP A 10 -10.17 11.60 2.76
C ASP A 10 -8.87 10.81 2.92
N SER A 11 -8.95 9.51 3.26
CA SER A 11 -7.80 8.62 3.31
C SER A 11 -7.07 8.54 1.97
N LEU A 12 -7.81 8.44 0.86
CA LEU A 12 -7.22 8.40 -0.48
C LEU A 12 -6.46 9.69 -0.80
N LEU A 13 -7.04 10.85 -0.51
CA LEU A 13 -6.39 12.14 -0.75
C LEU A 13 -5.13 12.32 0.11
N GLU A 14 -5.18 11.91 1.37
CA GLU A 14 -4.03 11.94 2.28
C GLU A 14 -2.92 11.01 1.78
N CYS A 15 -3.26 9.79 1.38
CA CYS A 15 -2.29 8.85 0.82
C CYS A 15 -1.67 9.37 -0.47
N ARG A 16 -2.44 10.02 -1.33
CA ARG A 16 -1.91 10.64 -2.55
C ARG A 16 -0.92 11.75 -2.23
N LYS A 17 -1.20 12.57 -1.23
CA LYS A 17 -0.26 13.62 -0.79
C LYS A 17 1.05 13.02 -0.29
N ILE A 18 0.98 12.00 0.54
CA ILE A 18 2.17 11.32 1.06
C ILE A 18 2.94 10.67 -0.10
N ALA A 19 2.24 9.97 -0.97
CA ALA A 19 2.84 9.28 -2.10
C ALA A 19 3.51 10.22 -3.10
N SER A 20 3.17 11.50 -3.12
CA SER A 20 3.85 12.49 -3.96
C SER A 20 5.36 12.55 -3.68
N LEU A 21 5.80 12.19 -2.47
CA LEU A 21 7.20 12.08 -2.10
C LEU A 21 7.93 10.96 -2.88
N LEU A 22 7.20 10.03 -3.43
CA LEU A 22 7.72 8.85 -4.13
C LEU A 22 7.69 9.00 -5.66
N ALA A 23 7.43 10.21 -6.16
CA ALA A 23 7.38 10.46 -7.60
C ALA A 23 8.70 10.13 -8.29
N GLY A 24 9.84 10.36 -7.61
CA GLY A 24 11.17 10.07 -8.14
C GLY A 24 11.45 8.59 -8.42
N ILE A 25 10.71 7.69 -7.79
CA ILE A 25 10.80 6.24 -8.03
C ILE A 25 9.54 5.68 -8.70
N ASP A 26 8.70 6.55 -9.23
CA ASP A 26 7.45 6.19 -9.92
C ASP A 26 6.46 5.39 -9.05
N ALA A 27 6.44 5.67 -7.75
CA ALA A 27 5.56 5.00 -6.78
C ALA A 27 4.51 5.95 -6.18
N HIS A 28 4.08 6.96 -6.93
CA HIS A 28 3.22 8.03 -6.45
C HIS A 28 1.74 7.84 -6.80
N ARG A 29 1.39 6.84 -7.60
CA ARG A 29 0.01 6.59 -7.98
C ARG A 29 -0.70 5.77 -6.92
N VAL A 30 -1.77 6.33 -6.36
CA VAL A 30 -2.60 5.68 -5.35
C VAL A 30 -4.03 5.64 -5.84
N GLY A 31 -4.61 4.46 -5.84
CA GLY A 31 -6.00 4.24 -6.19
C GLY A 31 -6.75 3.49 -5.10
N LEU A 32 -8.06 3.41 -5.25
CA LEU A 32 -8.88 2.58 -4.37
C LEU A 32 -8.64 1.11 -4.69
N GLY A 33 -8.54 0.29 -3.65
CA GLY A 33 -8.36 -1.15 -3.78
C GLY A 33 -8.63 -1.87 -2.48
N GLY A 34 -8.53 -3.18 -2.50
CA GLY A 34 -8.66 -4.03 -1.33
C GLY A 34 -7.32 -4.51 -0.81
N GLY A 35 -7.29 -4.93 0.45
CA GLY A 35 -6.18 -5.68 1.01
C GLY A 35 -6.22 -7.15 0.60
N GLY A 36 -5.15 -7.87 0.86
CA GLY A 36 -5.10 -9.31 0.63
C GLY A 36 -5.87 -10.10 1.69
N SER A 37 -6.00 -11.39 1.46
CA SER A 37 -6.71 -12.30 2.36
C SER A 37 -6.10 -12.38 3.76
N ASP A 38 -4.82 -12.11 3.89
CA ASP A 38 -4.12 -12.18 5.18
C ASP A 38 -4.48 -11.02 6.12
N ILE A 39 -4.74 -9.84 5.56
CA ILE A 39 -5.03 -8.63 6.36
C ILE A 39 -6.52 -8.27 6.36
N GLY A 40 -7.27 -8.75 5.39
CA GLY A 40 -8.68 -8.38 5.21
C GLY A 40 -9.53 -8.57 6.45
N PRO A 41 -9.55 -9.77 7.07
CA PRO A 41 -10.38 -10.02 8.24
C PRO A 41 -10.07 -9.12 9.44
N ALA A 42 -8.79 -8.91 9.74
CA ALA A 42 -8.37 -8.06 10.84
C ALA A 42 -8.70 -6.58 10.56
N ALA A 43 -8.51 -6.14 9.34
CA ALA A 43 -8.82 -4.78 8.92
C ALA A 43 -10.32 -4.49 9.02
N GLU A 44 -11.15 -5.43 8.60
CA GLU A 44 -12.60 -5.30 8.67
C GLU A 44 -13.08 -5.26 10.12
N ALA A 45 -12.63 -6.20 10.94
CA ALA A 45 -13.02 -6.27 12.35
C ALA A 45 -12.57 -5.04 13.16
N GLY A 46 -11.38 -4.52 12.86
CA GLY A 46 -10.81 -3.36 13.55
C GLY A 46 -11.15 -2.01 12.90
N HIS A 47 -11.86 -1.99 11.79
CA HIS A 47 -12.11 -0.78 10.99
C HIS A 47 -10.82 -0.03 10.66
N VAL A 48 -9.76 -0.77 10.33
CA VAL A 48 -8.44 -0.23 10.04
C VAL A 48 -8.28 -0.02 8.53
N PRO A 49 -7.89 1.19 8.09
CA PRO A 49 -7.55 1.40 6.68
C PRO A 49 -6.36 0.53 6.27
N THR A 50 -6.43 -0.04 5.09
CA THR A 50 -5.35 -0.86 4.55
C THR A 50 -4.79 -0.28 3.26
N MET A 51 -3.52 -0.54 3.02
CA MET A 51 -2.83 -0.14 1.81
C MET A 51 -1.92 -1.27 1.37
N SER A 52 -1.89 -1.53 0.07
CA SER A 52 -1.02 -2.55 -0.50
C SER A 52 -0.23 -1.99 -1.67
N PRO A 53 1.07 -2.26 -1.76
CA PRO A 53 1.81 -1.96 -2.96
C PRO A 53 1.38 -2.90 -4.09
N VAL A 54 1.29 -2.36 -5.30
CA VAL A 54 1.02 -3.12 -6.51
C VAL A 54 2.21 -2.92 -7.44
N ALA A 55 2.94 -3.99 -7.68
CA ALA A 55 4.06 -3.99 -8.59
C ALA A 55 3.65 -4.53 -9.95
N GLU A 56 4.18 -3.94 -11.01
CA GLU A 56 4.07 -4.52 -12.35
C GLU A 56 5.02 -5.71 -12.47
N GLY A 57 4.66 -6.70 -13.26
CA GLY A 57 5.52 -7.84 -13.52
C GLY A 57 4.79 -9.17 -13.64
N GLU A 58 5.55 -10.23 -13.51
CA GLU A 58 5.12 -11.60 -13.78
C GLU A 58 4.48 -12.30 -12.57
N TYR A 59 4.03 -11.57 -11.56
CA TYR A 59 3.55 -12.14 -10.31
C TYR A 59 2.54 -13.27 -10.51
N PHE A 60 1.51 -13.05 -11.30
CA PHE A 60 0.47 -14.04 -11.53
C PHE A 60 0.92 -15.20 -12.43
N LEU A 61 2.01 -15.05 -13.16
CA LEU A 61 2.57 -16.11 -13.99
C LEU A 61 3.39 -17.12 -13.17
N ILE A 62 4.02 -16.67 -12.09
CA ILE A 62 4.90 -17.52 -11.27
C ILE A 62 4.34 -17.82 -9.88
N HIS A 63 3.41 -17.00 -9.40
CA HIS A 63 2.76 -17.12 -8.10
C HIS A 63 2.23 -18.54 -7.85
N HIS A 64 2.60 -19.13 -6.72
CA HIS A 64 2.28 -20.51 -6.34
C HIS A 64 2.80 -21.56 -7.33
N THR A 65 3.88 -21.28 -8.02
CA THR A 65 4.53 -22.23 -8.92
C THR A 65 5.97 -22.50 -8.49
N PRO A 66 6.61 -23.61 -8.96
CA PRO A 66 8.03 -23.84 -8.70
C PRO A 66 8.98 -22.76 -9.26
N ALA A 67 8.50 -21.95 -10.20
CA ALA A 67 9.27 -20.83 -10.76
C ALA A 67 9.29 -19.59 -9.86
N ASP A 68 8.51 -19.58 -8.77
CA ASP A 68 8.47 -18.50 -7.81
C ASP A 68 9.66 -18.58 -6.85
N THR A 69 10.79 -18.11 -7.33
CA THR A 69 12.08 -18.15 -6.65
C THR A 69 12.67 -16.75 -6.54
N VAL A 70 13.59 -16.55 -5.58
CA VAL A 70 14.15 -15.22 -5.28
C VAL A 70 14.90 -14.60 -6.47
N ASP A 71 15.45 -15.41 -7.35
CA ASP A 71 16.16 -14.94 -8.56
C ASP A 71 15.25 -14.27 -9.59
N ARG A 72 13.92 -14.42 -9.45
CA ARG A 72 12.93 -13.74 -10.27
C ARG A 72 12.71 -12.27 -9.86
N ILE A 73 13.24 -11.86 -8.72
CA ILE A 73 13.07 -10.53 -8.18
C ILE A 73 14.27 -9.68 -8.57
N ASP A 74 14.00 -8.56 -9.23
CA ASP A 74 15.03 -7.55 -9.52
C ASP A 74 15.41 -6.84 -8.20
N PRO A 75 16.71 -6.78 -7.84
CA PRO A 75 17.15 -6.11 -6.62
C PRO A 75 16.76 -4.63 -6.55
N MET A 76 16.75 -3.93 -7.70
CA MET A 76 16.35 -2.52 -7.72
C MET A 76 14.86 -2.35 -7.48
N ASP A 77 14.03 -3.24 -8.03
CA ASP A 77 12.60 -3.22 -7.77
C ASP A 77 12.31 -3.53 -6.31
N MET A 78 13.03 -4.47 -5.71
CA MET A 78 12.92 -4.75 -4.29
C MET A 78 13.28 -3.52 -3.45
N ALA A 79 14.37 -2.84 -3.78
CA ALA A 79 14.78 -1.61 -3.08
C ALA A 79 13.74 -0.50 -3.20
N ARG A 80 13.16 -0.30 -4.37
CA ARG A 80 12.10 0.69 -4.61
C ARG A 80 10.83 0.35 -3.83
N ASN A 81 10.43 -0.90 -3.82
CA ASN A 81 9.27 -1.35 -3.04
C ASN A 81 9.50 -1.16 -1.53
N ALA A 82 10.68 -1.51 -1.03
CA ALA A 82 11.04 -1.30 0.36
C ALA A 82 11.01 0.20 0.72
N ALA A 83 11.54 1.06 -0.14
CA ALA A 83 11.52 2.50 0.06
C ALA A 83 10.09 3.05 0.07
N ALA A 84 9.26 2.61 -0.85
CA ALA A 84 7.85 3.04 -0.92
C ALA A 84 7.09 2.67 0.35
N ILE A 85 7.22 1.44 0.81
CA ILE A 85 6.56 0.97 2.04
C ILE A 85 7.09 1.74 3.25
N ALA A 86 8.40 1.94 3.35
CA ALA A 86 9.02 2.65 4.46
C ALA A 86 8.55 4.11 4.55
N VAL A 87 8.51 4.83 3.44
CA VAL A 87 8.05 6.21 3.40
C VAL A 87 6.58 6.31 3.80
N MET A 88 5.73 5.49 3.22
CA MET A 88 4.30 5.50 3.53
C MET A 88 4.06 5.16 5.01
N ALA A 89 4.70 4.12 5.52
CA ALA A 89 4.55 3.69 6.91
C ALA A 89 5.06 4.75 7.89
N TYR A 90 6.22 5.34 7.61
CA TYR A 90 6.81 6.36 8.48
C TYR A 90 5.93 7.61 8.56
N VAL A 91 5.52 8.15 7.42
CA VAL A 91 4.72 9.38 7.39
C VAL A 91 3.36 9.16 8.02
N ILE A 92 2.68 8.04 7.72
CA ILE A 92 1.38 7.72 8.31
C ILE A 92 1.50 7.58 9.83
N ALA A 93 2.53 6.92 10.32
CA ALA A 93 2.76 6.75 11.76
C ALA A 93 3.10 8.06 12.48
N ASP A 94 3.77 8.98 11.80
CA ASP A 94 4.21 10.26 12.37
C ASP A 94 3.16 11.37 12.28
N MET A 95 2.08 11.16 11.53
CA MET A 95 1.00 12.13 11.42
C MET A 95 0.32 12.38 12.77
N PRO A 96 -0.04 13.65 13.09
CA PRO A 96 -0.71 13.95 14.35
C PRO A 96 -2.13 13.39 14.44
N GLN A 97 -2.75 13.06 13.32
CA GLN A 97 -4.10 12.52 13.24
C GLN A 97 -4.10 11.17 12.54
N ARG A 98 -5.08 10.35 12.85
CA ARG A 98 -5.30 9.10 12.14
C ARG A 98 -5.69 9.35 10.68
N LEU A 99 -5.26 8.43 9.81
CA LEU A 99 -5.64 8.45 8.41
C LEU A 99 -7.16 8.43 8.27
N GLY A 100 -7.71 9.36 7.48
CA GLY A 100 -9.15 9.44 7.23
C GLY A 100 -9.95 10.16 8.30
N GLN A 101 -9.31 10.83 9.22
CA GLN A 101 -9.98 11.63 10.26
C GLN A 101 -9.74 13.11 10.13
#